data_1616b401f2a9d1d83725d2c2811a1824
#
_entry.id   1616b401f2a9d1d83725d2c2811a1824
#
_cell.length_a   1.000
_cell.length_b   1.000
_cell.length_c   1.000
_cell.angle_alpha   90.00
_cell.angle_beta   90.00
_cell.angle_gamma   90.00
#
_symmetry.space_group_name_H-M   'P 1'
#
loop_
_entity.id
_entity.type
_entity.pdbx_description
1 polymer ?
#
loop_
_entity_poly.entity_id
_entity_poly.type
_entity_poly.pdbx_seq_one_letter_code
_entity_poly.pdbx_strand_id
1 'polypeptide(L)'
;MKGLIIRDANINDIPFIVETIVEAEKSGTNIFSYNTIFGLSEEEAKKNIENMLLEEVDDCELSISSFKIAVLNNIIAGATAAWIEGFQGLSSAMLKGNLLNFTLPKACIERAKLLSPILKGLHIEHTNNSIQLGLVYLKKDFRGMGLVNLLIDSHIDFLKQKKMEITEVYVQVFSNNLAAVKAYKKVGFSVIMSKKSSNKTILNLLPFNEKTLMLRELK
;
A
#
# COMPACT_ATOMS: atom_id res chain seq x y z
N MET A 1 4.83 -2.35 -24.90
CA MET A 1 3.70 -1.38 -25.13
C MET A 1 4.35 -0.08 -25.57
N LYS A 2 4.03 0.41 -26.78
CA LYS A 2 4.65 1.64 -27.32
C LYS A 2 4.18 2.85 -26.47
N GLY A 3 5.11 3.73 -26.11
CA GLY A 3 4.82 4.92 -25.29
C GLY A 3 4.62 4.68 -23.79
N LEU A 4 4.88 3.48 -23.28
CA LEU A 4 4.87 3.17 -21.84
C LEU A 4 6.24 3.45 -21.23
N ILE A 5 6.23 4.18 -20.12
CA ILE A 5 7.39 4.42 -19.26
C ILE A 5 6.99 4.03 -17.83
N ILE A 6 7.85 3.26 -17.15
CA ILE A 6 7.77 3.06 -15.70
C ILE A 6 8.98 3.77 -15.10
N ARG A 7 8.73 4.66 -14.16
CA ARG A 7 9.76 5.46 -13.52
C ARG A 7 9.54 5.55 -12.01
N ASP A 8 10.57 5.92 -11.29
CA ASP A 8 10.45 6.28 -9.89
C ASP A 8 9.57 7.52 -9.73
N ALA A 9 8.83 7.58 -8.62
CA ALA A 9 8.07 8.76 -8.27
C ALA A 9 9.00 9.90 -7.82
N ASN A 10 8.51 11.12 -7.94
CA ASN A 10 9.16 12.32 -7.45
C ASN A 10 8.11 13.24 -6.79
N ILE A 11 8.57 14.38 -6.24
CA ILE A 11 7.73 15.31 -5.49
C ILE A 11 6.50 15.82 -6.28
N ASN A 12 6.60 15.94 -7.61
CA ASN A 12 5.50 16.39 -8.45
C ASN A 12 4.40 15.31 -8.60
N ASP A 13 4.68 14.05 -8.22
CA ASP A 13 3.72 12.96 -8.28
C ASP A 13 2.88 12.84 -7.00
N ILE A 14 3.17 13.62 -5.95
CA ILE A 14 2.46 13.57 -4.66
C ILE A 14 0.93 13.60 -4.84
N PRO A 15 0.33 14.47 -5.66
CA PRO A 15 -1.13 14.46 -5.84
C PRO A 15 -1.66 13.11 -6.34
N PHE A 16 -0.93 12.45 -7.25
CA PHE A 16 -1.33 11.14 -7.76
C PHE A 16 -1.01 10.01 -6.78
N ILE A 17 0.05 10.12 -5.99
CA ILE A 17 0.35 9.19 -4.89
C ILE A 17 -0.75 9.24 -3.84
N VAL A 18 -1.22 10.43 -3.45
CA VAL A 18 -2.36 10.60 -2.53
C VAL A 18 -3.62 9.94 -3.09
N GLU A 19 -3.93 10.15 -4.38
CA GLU A 19 -5.04 9.44 -5.06
C GLU A 19 -4.85 7.92 -4.99
N THR A 20 -3.63 7.44 -5.26
CA THR A 20 -3.29 6.01 -5.20
C THR A 20 -3.54 5.43 -3.81
N ILE A 21 -3.11 6.11 -2.75
CA ILE A 21 -3.31 5.68 -1.36
C ILE A 21 -4.80 5.62 -1.04
N VAL A 22 -5.55 6.67 -1.36
CA VAL A 22 -7.00 6.74 -1.10
C VAL A 22 -7.75 5.60 -1.80
N GLU A 23 -7.51 5.40 -3.09
CA GLU A 23 -8.22 4.40 -3.89
C GLU A 23 -7.85 2.96 -3.50
N ALA A 24 -6.57 2.72 -3.20
CA ALA A 24 -6.11 1.41 -2.71
C ALA A 24 -6.71 1.08 -1.35
N GLU A 25 -6.71 2.03 -0.41
CA GLU A 25 -7.30 1.87 0.92
C GLU A 25 -8.82 1.64 0.86
N LYS A 26 -9.54 2.34 -0.02
CA LYS A 26 -10.96 2.10 -0.25
C LYS A 26 -11.27 0.71 -0.80
N SER A 27 -10.32 0.06 -1.46
CA SER A 27 -10.47 -1.29 -2.02
C SER A 27 -11.75 -1.51 -2.83
N GLY A 28 -12.18 -0.49 -3.57
CA GLY A 28 -13.41 -0.51 -4.37
C GLY A 28 -14.71 -0.26 -3.60
N THR A 29 -14.64 0.14 -2.33
CA THR A 29 -15.75 0.62 -1.52
C THR A 29 -15.67 2.14 -1.32
N ASN A 30 -16.59 2.71 -0.52
CA ASN A 30 -16.54 4.11 -0.09
C ASN A 30 -15.90 4.29 1.30
N ILE A 31 -15.40 3.22 1.94
CA ILE A 31 -14.81 3.28 3.28
C ILE A 31 -13.33 3.57 3.14
N PHE A 32 -12.92 4.75 3.60
CA PHE A 32 -11.53 5.15 3.66
C PHE A 32 -11.02 5.06 5.11
N SER A 33 -10.06 4.15 5.35
CA SER A 33 -9.61 3.79 6.70
C SER A 33 -9.04 4.98 7.49
N TYR A 34 -8.37 5.92 6.82
CA TYR A 34 -7.86 7.14 7.48
C TYR A 34 -8.99 8.00 8.06
N ASN A 35 -10.13 8.13 7.35
CA ASN A 35 -11.28 8.86 7.87
C ASN A 35 -11.86 8.17 9.12
N THR A 36 -12.11 6.88 9.00
CA THR A 36 -12.85 6.13 10.03
C THR A 36 -12.02 5.88 11.28
N ILE A 37 -10.70 5.62 11.13
CA ILE A 37 -9.81 5.33 12.24
C ILE A 37 -9.40 6.61 12.96
N PHE A 38 -9.01 7.65 12.22
CA PHE A 38 -8.49 8.88 12.82
C PHE A 38 -9.56 9.95 13.06
N GLY A 39 -10.81 9.75 12.56
CA GLY A 39 -11.90 10.71 12.72
C GLY A 39 -11.72 11.97 11.88
N LEU A 40 -11.07 11.86 10.73
CA LEU A 40 -10.80 12.95 9.80
C LEU A 40 -11.85 12.98 8.69
N SER A 41 -12.09 14.14 8.10
CA SER A 41 -12.71 14.23 6.78
C SER A 41 -11.78 13.69 5.70
N GLU A 42 -12.31 13.39 4.51
CA GLU A 42 -11.46 12.89 3.41
C GLU A 42 -10.42 13.94 2.98
N GLU A 43 -10.77 15.21 3.01
CA GLU A 43 -9.86 16.31 2.67
C GLU A 43 -8.72 16.44 3.69
N GLU A 44 -9.05 16.40 4.99
CA GLU A 44 -8.04 16.42 6.06
C GLU A 44 -7.11 15.19 5.96
N ALA A 45 -7.66 14.01 5.70
CA ALA A 45 -6.88 12.79 5.55
C ALA A 45 -5.91 12.89 4.36
N LYS A 46 -6.38 13.37 3.19
CA LYS A 46 -5.55 13.62 2.00
C LYS A 46 -4.42 14.61 2.30
N LYS A 47 -4.75 15.72 2.97
CA LYS A 47 -3.74 16.74 3.33
C LYS A 47 -2.69 16.19 4.30
N ASN A 48 -3.09 15.39 5.28
CA ASN A 48 -2.14 14.76 6.19
C ASN A 48 -1.26 13.71 5.48
N ILE A 49 -1.81 12.93 4.54
CA ILE A 49 -1.02 12.01 3.70
C ILE A 49 0.00 12.78 2.86
N GLU A 50 -0.40 13.89 2.25
CA GLU A 50 0.50 14.78 1.52
C GLU A 50 1.66 15.26 2.42
N ASN A 51 1.34 15.72 3.64
CA ASN A 51 2.34 16.16 4.60
C ASN A 51 3.30 15.01 4.98
N MET A 52 2.77 13.79 5.22
CA MET A 52 3.60 12.62 5.52
C MET A 52 4.56 12.26 4.38
N LEU A 53 4.10 12.35 3.12
CA LEU A 53 4.94 12.11 1.95
C LEU A 53 6.07 13.16 1.82
N LEU A 54 5.84 14.39 2.25
CA LEU A 54 6.83 15.48 2.24
C LEU A 54 7.94 15.32 3.31
N GLU A 55 7.75 14.47 4.33
CA GLU A 55 8.77 14.17 5.33
C GLU A 55 9.92 13.29 4.82
N GLU A 56 9.80 12.76 3.60
CA GLU A 56 10.83 11.96 2.90
C GLU A 56 11.38 10.78 3.73
N VAL A 57 10.52 10.13 4.52
CA VAL A 57 10.87 8.94 5.29
C VAL A 57 10.84 7.73 4.37
N ASP A 58 11.98 7.05 4.18
CA ASP A 58 12.11 5.89 3.32
C ASP A 58 11.54 4.59 3.94
N ASP A 59 11.44 3.54 3.11
CA ASP A 59 11.15 2.15 3.48
C ASP A 59 9.77 1.91 4.14
N CYS A 60 8.76 2.71 3.79
CA CYS A 60 7.38 2.46 4.18
C CYS A 60 6.39 2.88 3.08
N GLU A 61 5.13 2.53 3.27
CA GLU A 61 4.05 2.82 2.31
C GLU A 61 3.72 4.31 2.15
N LEU A 62 4.22 5.18 3.03
CA LEU A 62 4.04 6.63 3.00
C LEU A 62 5.31 7.37 2.55
N SER A 63 6.17 6.71 1.81
CA SER A 63 7.41 7.25 1.26
C SER A 63 7.29 7.45 -0.25
N ILE A 64 7.67 8.61 -0.78
CA ILE A 64 7.72 8.86 -2.24
C ILE A 64 8.66 7.84 -2.91
N SER A 65 9.81 7.54 -2.28
CA SER A 65 10.82 6.62 -2.81
C SER A 65 10.33 5.16 -2.92
N SER A 66 9.24 4.81 -2.24
CA SER A 66 8.60 3.50 -2.36
C SER A 66 7.70 3.38 -3.58
N PHE A 67 7.42 4.48 -4.32
CA PHE A 67 6.49 4.44 -5.44
C PHE A 67 7.17 4.39 -6.79
N LYS A 68 6.58 3.59 -7.69
CA LYS A 68 6.80 3.68 -9.14
C LYS A 68 5.52 4.09 -9.84
N ILE A 69 5.70 4.91 -10.88
CA ILE A 69 4.61 5.50 -11.68
C ILE A 69 4.66 4.91 -13.08
N ALA A 70 3.53 4.40 -13.56
CA ALA A 70 3.34 4.03 -14.95
C ALA A 70 2.76 5.23 -15.72
N VAL A 71 3.46 5.65 -16.77
CA VAL A 71 3.05 6.72 -17.68
C VAL A 71 2.88 6.14 -19.06
N LEU A 72 1.70 6.28 -19.66
CA LEU A 72 1.40 5.84 -21.01
C LEU A 72 1.01 7.05 -21.87
N ASN A 73 1.75 7.30 -22.94
CA ASN A 73 1.52 8.44 -23.85
C ASN A 73 1.43 9.79 -23.09
N ASN A 74 2.34 10.04 -22.14
CA ASN A 74 2.41 11.21 -21.27
C ASN A 74 1.25 11.35 -20.26
N ILE A 75 0.42 10.33 -20.10
CA ILE A 75 -0.67 10.31 -19.10
C ILE A 75 -0.29 9.34 -17.99
N ILE A 76 -0.36 9.78 -16.72
CA ILE A 76 -0.19 8.88 -15.58
C ILE A 76 -1.32 7.86 -15.58
N ALA A 77 -0.96 6.59 -15.72
CA ALA A 77 -1.87 5.45 -15.81
C ALA A 77 -2.10 4.75 -14.47
N GLY A 78 -1.09 4.77 -13.59
CA GLY A 78 -1.18 4.14 -12.28
C GLY A 78 0.12 4.21 -11.50
N ALA A 79 0.05 3.74 -10.26
CA ALA A 79 1.20 3.65 -9.37
C ALA A 79 1.13 2.41 -8.48
N THR A 80 2.28 2.01 -7.97
CA THR A 80 2.40 0.99 -6.92
C THR A 80 3.54 1.34 -5.97
N ALA A 81 3.37 0.98 -4.69
CA ALA A 81 4.39 1.08 -3.67
C ALA A 81 4.99 -0.29 -3.38
N ALA A 82 6.31 -0.34 -3.19
CA ALA A 82 7.01 -1.49 -2.62
C ALA A 82 8.26 -1.05 -1.88
N TRP A 83 8.62 -1.81 -0.84
CA TRP A 83 9.80 -1.58 -0.01
C TRP A 83 10.38 -2.90 0.49
N ILE A 84 11.58 -2.86 1.04
CA ILE A 84 12.18 -4.00 1.75
C ILE A 84 11.88 -3.84 3.23
N GLU A 85 11.16 -4.79 3.83
CA GLU A 85 10.82 -4.74 5.25
C GLU A 85 12.07 -4.84 6.13
N GLY A 86 12.22 -3.88 7.04
CA GLY A 86 13.33 -3.84 7.98
C GLY A 86 14.69 -3.49 7.37
N PHE A 87 14.74 -2.91 6.15
CA PHE A 87 16.01 -2.66 5.42
C PHE A 87 16.99 -1.79 6.20
N GLN A 88 16.50 -0.75 6.88
CA GLN A 88 17.32 0.14 7.73
C GLN A 88 17.24 -0.19 9.23
N GLY A 89 16.80 -1.39 9.59
CA GLY A 89 16.70 -1.85 10.96
C GLY A 89 15.39 -1.50 11.67
N LEU A 90 14.54 -0.64 11.08
CA LEU A 90 13.20 -0.31 11.59
C LEU A 90 12.13 -0.96 10.71
N SER A 91 11.05 -1.44 11.34
CA SER A 91 9.91 -1.94 10.58
C SER A 91 9.13 -0.79 9.92
N SER A 92 8.56 -1.05 8.75
CA SER A 92 7.69 -0.09 8.05
C SER A 92 6.51 0.36 8.92
N ALA A 93 6.01 -0.52 9.79
CA ALA A 93 4.97 -0.19 10.75
C ALA A 93 5.43 0.84 11.79
N MET A 94 6.68 0.78 12.26
CA MET A 94 7.25 1.80 13.17
C MET A 94 7.45 3.13 12.45
N LEU A 95 7.98 3.10 11.22
CA LEU A 95 8.16 4.30 10.40
C LEU A 95 6.83 5.01 10.15
N LYS A 96 5.81 4.26 9.70
CA LYS A 96 4.44 4.76 9.55
C LYS A 96 3.86 5.30 10.86
N GLY A 97 4.04 4.58 11.96
CA GLY A 97 3.57 5.00 13.28
C GLY A 97 4.20 6.33 13.72
N ASN A 98 5.48 6.53 13.48
CA ASN A 98 6.18 7.77 13.78
C ASN A 98 5.66 8.93 12.91
N LEU A 99 5.49 8.73 11.60
CA LEU A 99 4.91 9.73 10.69
C LEU A 99 3.50 10.14 11.13
N LEU A 100 2.64 9.17 11.46
CA LEU A 100 1.30 9.45 11.96
C LEU A 100 1.31 10.26 13.26
N ASN A 101 2.18 9.90 14.22
CA ASN A 101 2.31 10.64 15.49
C ASN A 101 2.86 12.06 15.29
N PHE A 102 3.70 12.27 14.29
CA PHE A 102 4.29 13.57 13.99
C PHE A 102 3.29 14.49 13.26
N THR A 103 2.55 13.95 12.30
CA THR A 103 1.70 14.77 11.41
C THR A 103 0.26 14.93 11.89
N LEU A 104 -0.30 13.95 12.63
CA LEU A 104 -1.70 13.98 13.01
C LEU A 104 -1.90 14.67 14.38
N PRO A 105 -3.04 15.36 14.58
CA PRO A 105 -3.43 15.86 15.89
C PRO A 105 -3.48 14.75 16.93
N LYS A 106 -3.07 15.08 18.18
CA LYS A 106 -3.04 14.12 19.29
C LYS A 106 -4.38 13.41 19.50
N ALA A 107 -5.50 14.11 19.35
CA ALA A 107 -6.84 13.52 19.46
C ALA A 107 -7.11 12.40 18.45
N CYS A 108 -6.61 12.53 17.21
CA CYS A 108 -6.71 11.49 16.17
C CYS A 108 -5.91 10.24 16.55
N ILE A 109 -4.70 10.44 17.10
CA ILE A 109 -3.85 9.34 17.57
C ILE A 109 -4.49 8.62 18.77
N GLU A 110 -5.02 9.35 19.75
CA GLU A 110 -5.70 8.74 20.90
C GLU A 110 -6.95 7.94 20.45
N ARG A 111 -7.72 8.47 19.49
CA ARG A 111 -8.81 7.72 18.87
C ARG A 111 -8.34 6.42 18.24
N ALA A 112 -7.28 6.45 17.44
CA ALA A 112 -6.73 5.27 16.80
C ALA A 112 -6.24 4.23 17.82
N LYS A 113 -5.64 4.66 18.93
CA LYS A 113 -5.24 3.78 20.03
C LYS A 113 -6.43 3.06 20.66
N LEU A 114 -7.55 3.74 20.87
CA LEU A 114 -8.78 3.12 21.39
C LEU A 114 -9.36 2.07 20.44
N LEU A 115 -9.18 2.23 19.13
CA LEU A 115 -9.62 1.31 18.10
C LEU A 115 -8.65 0.13 17.86
N SER A 116 -7.41 0.24 18.37
CA SER A 116 -6.35 -0.77 18.15
C SER A 116 -6.77 -2.21 18.47
N PRO A 117 -7.50 -2.51 19.58
CA PRO A 117 -7.93 -3.88 19.85
C PRO A 117 -8.82 -4.48 18.74
N ILE A 118 -9.65 -3.66 18.09
CA ILE A 118 -10.50 -4.07 16.97
C ILE A 118 -9.65 -4.32 15.73
N LEU A 119 -8.73 -3.39 15.42
CA LEU A 119 -7.87 -3.44 14.23
C LEU A 119 -6.87 -4.61 14.27
N LYS A 120 -6.38 -5.01 15.46
CA LYS A 120 -5.54 -6.20 15.66
C LYS A 120 -6.19 -7.49 15.14
N GLY A 121 -7.51 -7.54 15.06
CA GLY A 121 -8.24 -8.67 14.49
C GLY A 121 -7.89 -8.96 13.02
N LEU A 122 -7.38 -7.97 12.26
CA LEU A 122 -6.97 -8.12 10.86
C LEU A 122 -5.48 -7.79 10.61
N HIS A 123 -4.73 -7.50 11.67
CA HIS A 123 -3.31 -7.21 11.50
C HIS A 123 -2.55 -8.48 11.10
N ILE A 124 -1.80 -8.40 10.02
CA ILE A 124 -0.82 -9.40 9.57
C ILE A 124 0.53 -8.71 9.59
N GLU A 125 1.49 -9.28 10.29
CA GLU A 125 2.85 -8.73 10.37
C GLU A 125 3.58 -8.90 9.04
N HIS A 126 4.46 -7.97 8.74
CA HIS A 126 5.35 -8.08 7.58
C HIS A 126 6.54 -8.98 7.91
N THR A 127 7.01 -9.73 6.91
CA THR A 127 8.19 -10.58 7.03
C THR A 127 9.45 -9.74 6.79
N ASN A 128 10.37 -9.71 7.76
CA ASN A 128 11.63 -9.01 7.62
C ASN A 128 12.46 -9.58 6.45
N ASN A 129 13.28 -8.71 5.85
CA ASN A 129 14.16 -9.07 4.72
C ASN A 129 13.40 -9.62 3.50
N SER A 130 12.20 -9.18 3.28
CA SER A 130 11.40 -9.49 2.10
C SER A 130 10.86 -8.22 1.45
N ILE A 131 10.47 -8.30 0.18
CA ILE A 131 9.78 -7.21 -0.48
C ILE A 131 8.32 -7.22 -0.04
N GLN A 132 7.84 -6.08 0.45
CA GLN A 132 6.42 -5.83 0.69
C GLN A 132 5.86 -5.02 -0.48
N LEU A 133 4.90 -5.59 -1.19
CA LEU A 133 4.10 -4.87 -2.16
C LEU A 133 2.91 -4.25 -1.42
N GLY A 134 2.87 -2.94 -1.41
CA GLY A 134 1.85 -2.17 -0.69
C GLY A 134 0.69 -1.75 -1.59
N LEU A 135 0.53 -0.44 -1.70
CA LEU A 135 -0.57 0.19 -2.41
C LEU A 135 -0.44 0.02 -3.93
N VAL A 136 -1.54 -0.37 -4.59
CA VAL A 136 -1.61 -0.52 -6.05
C VAL A 136 -2.87 0.13 -6.57
N TYR A 137 -2.73 1.08 -7.47
CA TYR A 137 -3.85 1.72 -8.15
C TYR A 137 -3.56 1.93 -9.63
N LEU A 138 -4.54 1.61 -10.46
CA LEU A 138 -4.58 1.99 -11.87
C LEU A 138 -5.86 2.78 -12.13
N LYS A 139 -5.74 3.87 -12.87
CA LYS A 139 -6.89 4.58 -13.42
C LYS A 139 -7.73 3.63 -14.27
N LYS A 140 -9.05 3.80 -14.23
CA LYS A 140 -10.02 2.87 -14.80
C LYS A 140 -9.71 2.53 -16.27
N ASP A 141 -9.37 3.53 -17.07
CA ASP A 141 -9.14 3.40 -18.51
C ASP A 141 -7.88 2.60 -18.87
N PHE A 142 -6.97 2.40 -17.90
CA PHE A 142 -5.70 1.67 -18.08
C PHE A 142 -5.72 0.27 -17.48
N ARG A 143 -6.87 -0.17 -16.93
CA ARG A 143 -7.02 -1.51 -16.36
C ARG A 143 -7.08 -2.58 -17.45
N GLY A 144 -6.65 -3.78 -17.12
CA GLY A 144 -6.63 -4.91 -18.08
C GLY A 144 -5.46 -4.90 -19.07
N MET A 145 -4.63 -3.86 -19.10
CA MET A 145 -3.49 -3.71 -20.03
C MET A 145 -2.19 -4.36 -19.52
N GLY A 146 -2.21 -5.06 -18.39
CA GLY A 146 -1.02 -5.71 -17.83
C GLY A 146 -0.07 -4.78 -17.07
N LEU A 147 -0.42 -3.51 -16.87
CA LEU A 147 0.44 -2.52 -16.22
C LEU A 147 0.82 -2.88 -14.78
N VAL A 148 -0.07 -3.54 -14.01
CA VAL A 148 0.22 -3.99 -12.65
C VAL A 148 1.43 -4.93 -12.65
N ASN A 149 1.50 -5.89 -13.59
CA ASN A 149 2.62 -6.80 -13.70
C ASN A 149 3.93 -6.06 -13.94
N LEU A 150 3.93 -5.13 -14.91
CA LEU A 150 5.12 -4.36 -15.26
C LEU A 150 5.60 -3.46 -14.12
N LEU A 151 4.67 -2.86 -13.36
CA LEU A 151 5.00 -2.08 -12.15
C LEU A 151 5.62 -2.95 -11.07
N ILE A 152 5.03 -4.13 -10.80
CA ILE A 152 5.54 -5.07 -9.79
C ILE A 152 6.93 -5.58 -10.18
N ASP A 153 7.10 -6.03 -11.43
CA ASP A 153 8.40 -6.53 -11.90
C ASP A 153 9.47 -5.44 -11.85
N SER A 154 9.14 -4.20 -12.23
CA SER A 154 10.06 -3.05 -12.12
C SER A 154 10.46 -2.75 -10.66
N HIS A 155 9.56 -2.93 -9.68
CA HIS A 155 9.91 -2.82 -8.27
C HIS A 155 10.85 -3.94 -7.82
N ILE A 156 10.53 -5.19 -8.18
CA ILE A 156 11.31 -6.36 -7.82
C ILE A 156 12.74 -6.20 -8.35
N ASP A 157 12.89 -5.86 -9.64
CA ASP A 157 14.20 -5.65 -10.26
C ASP A 157 15.01 -4.57 -9.55
N PHE A 158 14.39 -3.45 -9.22
CA PHE A 158 15.04 -2.36 -8.52
C PHE A 158 15.43 -2.71 -7.08
N LEU A 159 14.54 -3.36 -6.30
CA LEU A 159 14.80 -3.70 -4.92
C LEU A 159 15.78 -4.87 -4.78
N LYS A 160 15.80 -5.82 -5.72
CA LYS A 160 16.85 -6.86 -5.79
C LYS A 160 18.24 -6.28 -6.04
N GLN A 161 18.36 -5.16 -6.77
CA GLN A 161 19.66 -4.49 -6.91
C GLN A 161 20.16 -3.90 -5.58
N LYS A 162 19.26 -3.45 -4.70
CA LYS A 162 19.60 -2.98 -3.35
C LYS A 162 19.97 -4.14 -2.41
N LYS A 163 19.35 -5.31 -2.56
CA LYS A 163 19.56 -6.49 -1.73
C LYS A 163 19.31 -7.78 -2.51
N MET A 164 20.37 -8.37 -3.06
CA MET A 164 20.30 -9.53 -3.98
C MET A 164 19.74 -10.81 -3.33
N GLU A 165 19.87 -10.94 -2.02
CA GLU A 165 19.48 -12.14 -1.26
C GLU A 165 17.95 -12.30 -1.09
N ILE A 166 17.16 -11.31 -1.51
CA ILE A 166 15.71 -11.37 -1.35
C ILE A 166 15.11 -12.36 -2.32
N THR A 167 14.36 -13.31 -1.78
CA THR A 167 13.70 -14.39 -2.53
C THR A 167 12.17 -14.35 -2.43
N GLU A 168 11.61 -13.43 -1.63
CA GLU A 168 10.18 -13.41 -1.34
C GLU A 168 9.57 -12.02 -1.51
N VAL A 169 8.41 -12.00 -2.15
CA VAL A 169 7.56 -10.80 -2.28
C VAL A 169 6.20 -11.09 -1.68
N TYR A 170 5.80 -10.28 -0.73
CA TYR A 170 4.50 -10.40 -0.07
C TYR A 170 3.56 -9.28 -0.49
N VAL A 171 2.26 -9.58 -0.51
CA VAL A 171 1.19 -8.59 -0.61
C VAL A 171 0.04 -8.95 0.32
N GLN A 172 -0.49 -7.96 1.01
CA GLN A 172 -1.70 -8.08 1.81
C GLN A 172 -2.87 -7.45 1.05
N VAL A 173 -3.97 -8.18 0.95
CA VAL A 173 -5.16 -7.73 0.22
C VAL A 173 -6.42 -8.15 0.96
N PHE A 174 -7.47 -7.34 0.93
CA PHE A 174 -8.77 -7.79 1.43
C PHE A 174 -9.30 -8.92 0.55
N SER A 175 -9.71 -10.03 1.18
CA SER A 175 -10.15 -11.26 0.49
C SER A 175 -11.33 -10.99 -0.45
N ASN A 176 -12.18 -10.04 -0.13
CA ASN A 176 -13.35 -9.63 -0.92
C ASN A 176 -12.99 -8.72 -2.11
N ASN A 177 -11.78 -8.19 -2.18
CA ASN A 177 -11.29 -7.46 -3.36
C ASN A 177 -10.86 -8.46 -4.44
N LEU A 178 -11.84 -9.16 -5.02
CA LEU A 178 -11.62 -10.23 -5.98
C LEU A 178 -10.82 -9.79 -7.22
N ALA A 179 -10.96 -8.53 -7.62
CA ALA A 179 -10.22 -7.98 -8.75
C ALA A 179 -8.71 -7.93 -8.46
N ALA A 180 -8.33 -7.43 -7.27
CA ALA A 180 -6.94 -7.38 -6.83
C ALA A 180 -6.36 -8.80 -6.63
N VAL A 181 -7.08 -9.67 -5.92
CA VAL A 181 -6.67 -11.08 -5.72
C VAL A 181 -6.42 -11.78 -7.07
N LYS A 182 -7.32 -11.59 -8.04
CA LYS A 182 -7.16 -12.16 -9.39
C LYS A 182 -5.95 -11.57 -10.13
N ALA A 183 -5.72 -10.27 -9.98
CA ALA A 183 -4.57 -9.59 -10.58
C ALA A 183 -3.25 -10.15 -10.00
N TYR A 184 -3.13 -10.27 -8.68
CA TYR A 184 -1.94 -10.83 -8.03
C TYR A 184 -1.70 -12.29 -8.40
N LYS A 185 -2.74 -13.14 -8.47
CA LYS A 185 -2.60 -14.53 -8.95
C LYS A 185 -2.03 -14.59 -10.38
N LYS A 186 -2.46 -13.70 -11.27
CA LYS A 186 -1.95 -13.63 -12.65
C LYS A 186 -0.47 -13.30 -12.74
N VAL A 187 0.08 -12.59 -11.75
CA VAL A 187 1.49 -12.21 -11.70
C VAL A 187 2.31 -13.09 -10.74
N GLY A 188 1.79 -14.28 -10.43
CA GLY A 188 2.54 -15.34 -9.76
C GLY A 188 2.41 -15.38 -8.24
N PHE A 189 1.52 -14.58 -7.63
CA PHE A 189 1.27 -14.69 -6.21
C PHE A 189 0.31 -15.84 -5.89
N SER A 190 0.59 -16.59 -4.83
CA SER A 190 -0.27 -17.61 -4.23
C SER A 190 -0.74 -17.18 -2.85
N VAL A 191 -1.94 -17.58 -2.46
CA VAL A 191 -2.46 -17.35 -1.11
C VAL A 191 -1.75 -18.29 -0.14
N ILE A 192 -1.19 -17.73 0.93
CA ILE A 192 -0.54 -18.51 1.99
C ILE A 192 -1.28 -18.45 3.33
N MET A 193 -2.04 -17.37 3.57
CA MET A 193 -2.82 -17.21 4.81
C MET A 193 -4.00 -16.29 4.57
N SER A 194 -5.09 -16.52 5.29
CA SER A 194 -6.19 -15.56 5.43
C SER A 194 -6.51 -15.34 6.90
N LYS A 195 -6.81 -14.08 7.26
CA LYS A 195 -7.19 -13.69 8.62
C LYS A 195 -8.51 -12.96 8.58
N LYS A 196 -9.49 -13.46 9.35
CA LYS A 196 -10.84 -12.91 9.44
C LYS A 196 -11.12 -12.42 10.85
N SER A 197 -11.59 -11.18 10.96
CA SER A 197 -12.05 -10.65 12.23
C SER A 197 -13.48 -11.16 12.54
N SER A 198 -13.68 -11.67 13.75
CA SER A 198 -15.01 -11.99 14.29
C SER A 198 -15.75 -10.75 14.81
N ASN A 199 -15.04 -9.65 15.07
CA ASN A 199 -15.63 -8.42 15.54
C ASN A 199 -16.28 -7.66 14.38
N LYS A 200 -17.60 -7.62 14.33
CA LYS A 200 -18.35 -6.94 13.26
C LYS A 200 -18.14 -5.43 13.22
N THR A 201 -17.75 -4.80 14.34
CA THR A 201 -17.45 -3.35 14.39
C THR A 201 -16.33 -2.95 13.43
N ILE A 202 -15.46 -3.89 13.04
CA ILE A 202 -14.38 -3.63 12.09
C ILE A 202 -14.89 -3.13 10.72
N LEU A 203 -16.11 -3.51 10.32
CA LEU A 203 -16.74 -3.06 9.08
C LEU A 203 -17.15 -1.58 9.10
N ASN A 204 -17.19 -0.95 10.27
CA ASN A 204 -17.36 0.51 10.40
C ASN A 204 -16.03 1.25 10.22
N LEU A 205 -14.91 0.54 10.21
CA LEU A 205 -13.55 1.10 10.18
C LEU A 205 -12.82 0.77 8.89
N LEU A 206 -13.01 -0.44 8.36
CA LEU A 206 -12.29 -0.98 7.22
C LEU A 206 -13.27 -1.47 6.13
N PRO A 207 -12.86 -1.50 4.87
CA PRO A 207 -13.69 -1.95 3.75
C PRO A 207 -14.27 -3.36 3.92
N PHE A 208 -13.48 -4.25 4.53
CA PHE A 208 -13.85 -5.66 4.70
C PHE A 208 -13.29 -6.21 6.02
N ASN A 209 -13.81 -7.36 6.46
CA ASN A 209 -13.42 -8.03 7.71
C ASN A 209 -12.49 -9.24 7.51
N GLU A 210 -11.90 -9.39 6.32
CA GLU A 210 -10.98 -10.48 6.02
C GLU A 210 -9.86 -10.00 5.11
N LYS A 211 -8.60 -10.28 5.51
CA LYS A 211 -7.39 -10.04 4.72
C LYS A 211 -6.72 -11.35 4.36
N THR A 212 -6.15 -11.39 3.18
CA THR A 212 -5.34 -12.49 2.64
C THR A 212 -3.91 -12.02 2.48
N LEU A 213 -2.96 -12.82 2.96
CA LEU A 213 -1.54 -12.70 2.67
C LEU A 213 -1.22 -13.58 1.47
N MET A 214 -0.58 -13.00 0.48
CA MET A 214 -0.13 -13.71 -0.72
C MET A 214 1.39 -13.58 -0.86
N LEU A 215 2.02 -14.63 -1.38
CA LEU A 215 3.47 -14.75 -1.59
C LEU A 215 3.76 -15.02 -3.07
N ARG A 216 4.79 -14.37 -3.58
CA ARG A 216 5.48 -14.72 -4.83
C ARG A 216 6.94 -15.01 -4.49
N GLU A 217 7.39 -16.24 -4.74
CA GLU A 217 8.81 -16.61 -4.66
C GLU A 217 9.56 -16.11 -5.90
N LEU A 218 10.75 -15.58 -5.66
CA LEU A 218 11.67 -15.13 -6.70
C LEU A 218 12.73 -16.22 -6.93
N LYS A 219 12.99 -16.51 -8.17
CA LYS A 219 14.06 -17.46 -8.56
C LYS A 219 15.42 -16.77 -8.58
#